data_e9f576e1d3b81be56802e072b457fd25
#
_entry.id   e9f576e1d3b81be56802e072b457fd25
#
_cell.length_a   1.000
_cell.length_b   1.000
_cell.length_c   1.000
_cell.angle_alpha   90.00
_cell.angle_beta   90.00
_cell.angle_gamma   90.00
#
_symmetry.space_group_name_H-M   'P 1'
#
loop_
_entity.id
_entity.type
_entity.pdbx_description
1 polymer ?
#
loop_
_entity_poly.entity_id
_entity_poly.type
_entity_poly.pdbx_seq_one_letter_code
_entity_poly.pdbx_strand_id
1 'polypeptide(L)'
;FSSRRRHTRLQGDWSSDVCSSDLHISTFAGHPVACAAAHAFLEQIQNEELLNHAEKIGQFIEEKLSQHECVIEIRRKGLFFAIDMENAEVVQQVVEKNLEAGLLSFWFLSCPWSFRIAPPLNMTMEEAEQGVAIILKSMDDTTSL
;
A
#
# COMPACT_ATOMS: atom_id res chain seq x y z
N PHE A 1 38.19 15.49 10.91
CA PHE A 1 38.37 16.16 9.59
C PHE A 1 37.31 15.78 8.58
N SER A 2 36.77 14.60 8.64
CA SER A 2 35.74 14.15 7.72
C SER A 2 34.33 14.71 8.05
N SER A 3 34.07 15.08 9.30
CA SER A 3 32.77 15.57 9.75
C SER A 3 32.36 16.93 9.14
N ARG A 4 33.34 17.85 8.93
CA ARG A 4 33.06 19.15 8.31
C ARG A 4 32.65 19.02 6.83
N ARG A 5 33.22 18.08 6.10
CA ARG A 5 32.83 17.83 4.69
C ARG A 5 31.45 17.20 4.58
N ARG A 6 31.04 16.42 5.57
CA ARG A 6 29.73 15.81 5.60
C ARG A 6 28.63 16.84 5.84
N HIS A 7 28.83 17.78 6.77
CA HIS A 7 27.88 18.86 7.01
C HIS A 7 27.72 19.80 5.81
N THR A 8 28.79 20.07 5.06
CA THR A 8 28.74 20.92 3.88
C THR A 8 27.98 20.25 2.74
N ARG A 9 28.05 18.94 2.61
CA ARG A 9 27.27 18.17 1.61
C ARG A 9 25.77 18.12 1.94
N LEU A 10 25.40 18.11 3.21
CA LEU A 10 24.00 18.08 3.64
C LEU A 10 23.27 19.40 3.40
N GLN A 11 23.97 20.51 3.25
CA GLN A 11 23.38 21.84 3.04
C GLN A 11 22.96 22.13 1.60
N GLY A 12 23.43 21.38 0.63
CA GLY A 12 23.22 21.70 -0.78
C GLY A 12 22.61 20.60 -1.64
N ASP A 13 22.67 19.35 -1.22
CA ASP A 13 22.31 18.25 -2.09
C ASP A 13 21.68 17.09 -1.32
N TRP A 14 20.36 17.03 -1.38
CA TRP A 14 19.57 15.87 -0.94
C TRP A 14 19.56 14.76 -2.01
N SER A 15 20.67 14.65 -2.73
CA SER A 15 20.83 13.58 -3.71
C SER A 15 20.94 12.21 -3.08
N SER A 16 20.89 11.19 -3.89
CA SER A 16 20.97 9.77 -3.54
C SER A 16 22.12 9.37 -2.60
N ASP A 17 23.13 10.23 -2.48
CA ASP A 17 24.26 10.02 -1.56
C ASP A 17 23.87 10.02 -0.08
N VAL A 18 22.74 10.65 0.28
CA VAL A 18 22.23 10.66 1.66
C VAL A 18 21.78 9.27 2.08
N CYS A 19 21.25 8.48 1.15
CA CYS A 19 20.77 7.12 1.43
C CYS A 19 21.89 6.07 1.48
N SER A 20 23.04 6.35 0.85
CA SER A 20 24.18 5.45 0.80
C SER A 20 25.27 5.78 1.81
N SER A 21 25.10 6.88 2.55
CA SER A 21 26.15 7.38 3.43
C SER A 21 26.05 6.80 4.83
N ASP A 22 27.19 6.69 5.45
CA ASP A 22 27.43 6.44 6.86
C ASP A 22 26.84 7.53 7.80
N LEU A 23 26.10 8.50 7.23
CA LEU A 23 25.42 9.57 7.94
C LEU A 23 23.94 9.26 8.23
N HIS A 24 23.46 8.07 7.87
CA HIS A 24 22.11 7.67 8.23
C HIS A 24 22.01 7.48 9.74
N ILE A 25 21.33 8.40 10.41
CA ILE A 25 21.09 8.37 11.85
C ILE A 25 19.59 8.23 12.10
N SER A 26 19.24 7.26 12.92
CA SER A 26 17.89 7.05 13.40
C SER A 26 17.93 6.89 14.93
N THR A 27 16.97 7.47 15.62
CA THR A 27 16.86 7.42 17.09
C THR A 27 16.83 5.96 17.61
N PHE A 28 16.23 5.06 16.87
CA PHE A 28 16.09 3.65 17.22
C PHE A 28 16.89 2.70 16.34
N ALA A 29 17.85 3.24 15.56
CA ALA A 29 18.71 2.40 14.71
C ALA A 29 19.52 1.42 15.56
N GLY A 30 19.55 0.16 15.13
CA GLY A 30 20.27 -0.90 15.81
C GLY A 30 19.62 -1.39 17.11
N HIS A 31 18.37 -0.99 17.42
CA HIS A 31 17.67 -1.53 18.57
C HIS A 31 17.47 -3.04 18.42
N PRO A 32 17.94 -3.87 19.39
CA PRO A 32 17.96 -5.33 19.21
C PRO A 32 16.60 -5.95 18.89
N VAL A 33 15.53 -5.49 19.53
CA VAL A 33 14.17 -6.00 19.26
C VAL A 33 13.71 -5.63 17.85
N ALA A 34 13.98 -4.41 17.39
CA ALA A 34 13.62 -3.98 16.04
C ALA A 34 14.42 -4.77 14.98
N CYS A 35 15.71 -5.02 15.23
CA CYS A 35 16.54 -5.84 14.34
C CYS A 35 16.05 -7.30 14.29
N ALA A 36 15.70 -7.88 15.43
CA ALA A 36 15.18 -9.24 15.51
C ALA A 36 13.81 -9.36 14.78
N ALA A 37 12.93 -8.39 14.96
CA ALA A 37 11.65 -8.35 14.25
C ALA A 37 11.82 -8.21 12.75
N ALA A 38 12.73 -7.34 12.30
CA ALA A 38 13.03 -7.16 10.88
C ALA A 38 13.63 -8.43 10.27
N HIS A 39 14.53 -9.11 10.98
CA HIS A 39 15.11 -10.37 10.54
C HIS A 39 14.03 -11.46 10.38
N ALA A 40 13.20 -11.66 11.41
CA ALA A 40 12.11 -12.63 11.37
C ALA A 40 11.12 -12.35 10.22
N PHE A 41 10.81 -11.07 9.96
CA PHE A 41 9.95 -10.67 8.85
C PHE A 41 10.56 -11.04 7.48
N LEU A 42 11.86 -10.80 7.29
CA LEU A 42 12.54 -11.15 6.05
C LEU A 42 12.61 -12.68 5.85
N GLU A 43 12.87 -13.43 6.91
CA GLU A 43 12.84 -14.89 6.86
C GLU A 43 11.45 -15.40 6.48
N GLN A 44 10.40 -14.83 7.04
CA GLN A 44 9.02 -15.22 6.75
C GLN A 44 8.67 -14.96 5.27
N ILE A 45 9.06 -13.80 4.72
CA ILE A 45 8.83 -13.47 3.30
C ILE A 45 9.48 -14.54 2.40
N GLN A 46 10.69 -14.97 2.74
CA GLN A 46 11.42 -15.96 1.94
C GLN A 46 10.86 -17.37 2.08
N ASN A 47 10.59 -17.81 3.31
CA ASN A 47 10.16 -19.17 3.61
C ASN A 47 8.73 -19.48 3.11
N GLU A 48 7.83 -18.51 3.13
CA GLU A 48 6.44 -18.68 2.71
C GLU A 48 6.18 -18.24 1.27
N GLU A 49 7.23 -17.90 0.52
CA GLU A 49 7.08 -17.39 -0.85
C GLU A 49 6.04 -16.27 -0.99
N LEU A 50 5.96 -15.40 0.03
CA LEU A 50 4.90 -14.38 0.14
C LEU A 50 4.86 -13.43 -1.06
N LEU A 51 5.96 -13.24 -1.77
CA LEU A 51 5.98 -12.40 -2.98
C LEU A 51 5.17 -13.03 -4.12
N ASN A 52 5.34 -14.34 -4.33
CA ASN A 52 4.59 -15.08 -5.35
C ASN A 52 3.10 -15.21 -4.96
N HIS A 53 2.84 -15.41 -3.67
CA HIS A 53 1.49 -15.45 -3.13
C HIS A 53 0.79 -14.09 -3.31
N ALA A 54 1.41 -12.99 -2.91
CA ALA A 54 0.90 -11.64 -3.06
C ALA A 54 0.61 -11.28 -4.52
N GLU A 55 1.41 -11.76 -5.47
CA GLU A 55 1.16 -11.53 -6.89
C GLU A 55 -0.11 -12.25 -7.38
N LYS A 56 -0.31 -13.52 -6.97
CA LYS A 56 -1.51 -14.30 -7.31
C LYS A 56 -2.80 -13.66 -6.75
N ILE A 57 -2.77 -13.31 -5.48
CA ILE A 57 -3.91 -12.65 -4.82
C ILE A 57 -4.16 -11.27 -5.46
N GLY A 58 -3.07 -10.53 -5.74
CA GLY A 58 -3.17 -9.23 -6.39
C GLY A 58 -3.81 -9.29 -7.77
N GLN A 59 -3.45 -10.27 -8.60
CA GLN A 59 -4.07 -10.49 -9.90
C GLN A 59 -5.57 -10.78 -9.78
N PHE A 60 -5.94 -11.65 -8.84
CA PHE A 60 -7.34 -11.96 -8.58
C PHE A 60 -8.16 -10.71 -8.22
N ILE A 61 -7.66 -9.90 -7.27
CA ILE A 61 -8.34 -8.66 -6.85
C ILE A 61 -8.46 -7.69 -8.03
N GLU A 62 -7.38 -7.48 -8.80
CA GLU A 62 -7.35 -6.61 -9.97
C GLU A 62 -8.36 -7.04 -11.03
N GLU A 63 -8.40 -8.33 -11.39
CA GLU A 63 -9.33 -8.89 -12.35
C GLU A 63 -10.79 -8.68 -11.95
N LYS A 64 -11.10 -8.84 -10.67
CA LYS A 64 -12.47 -8.67 -10.16
C LYS A 64 -12.90 -7.22 -10.13
N LEU A 65 -12.05 -6.33 -9.62
CA LEU A 65 -12.39 -4.91 -9.48
C LEU A 65 -12.38 -4.17 -10.81
N SER A 66 -11.50 -4.54 -11.75
CA SER A 66 -11.43 -3.90 -13.07
C SER A 66 -12.66 -4.11 -13.95
N GLN A 67 -13.52 -5.07 -13.60
CA GLN A 67 -14.78 -5.33 -14.33
C GLN A 67 -15.90 -4.36 -13.95
N HIS A 68 -15.72 -3.60 -12.88
CA HIS A 68 -16.74 -2.67 -12.39
C HIS A 68 -16.68 -1.34 -13.16
N GLU A 69 -17.82 -0.85 -13.60
CA GLU A 69 -17.94 0.36 -14.45
C GLU A 69 -17.41 1.65 -13.83
N CYS A 70 -17.42 1.75 -12.49
CA CYS A 70 -16.87 2.89 -11.76
C CYS A 70 -15.35 2.94 -11.73
N VAL A 71 -14.66 1.88 -12.09
CA VAL A 71 -13.20 1.78 -12.05
C VAL A 71 -12.62 2.24 -13.38
N ILE A 72 -11.83 3.32 -13.34
CA ILE A 72 -11.18 3.86 -14.53
C ILE A 72 -9.84 3.16 -14.76
N GLU A 73 -9.03 3.04 -13.72
CA GLU A 73 -7.72 2.42 -13.79
C GLU A 73 -7.38 1.77 -12.45
N ILE A 74 -6.68 0.65 -12.49
CA ILE A 74 -6.07 0.04 -11.32
C ILE A 74 -4.56 0.01 -11.51
N ARG A 75 -3.85 0.62 -10.59
CA ARG A 75 -2.39 0.58 -10.51
C ARG A 75 -2.01 -0.21 -9.27
N ARG A 76 -1.21 -1.26 -9.44
CA ARG A 76 -0.77 -2.07 -8.30
C ARG A 76 0.70 -2.48 -8.35
N LYS A 77 1.20 -2.80 -7.18
CA LYS A 77 2.46 -3.52 -6.99
C LYS A 77 2.26 -4.55 -5.87
N GLY A 78 2.23 -5.85 -6.23
CA GLY A 78 1.82 -6.91 -5.30
C GLY A 78 0.41 -6.65 -4.77
N LEU A 79 0.27 -6.49 -3.46
CA LEU A 79 -0.99 -6.17 -2.78
C LEU A 79 -1.17 -4.69 -2.42
N PHE A 80 -0.35 -3.81 -2.95
CA PHE A 80 -0.56 -2.38 -2.82
C PHE A 80 -1.26 -1.83 -4.05
N PHE A 81 -2.50 -1.35 -3.87
CA PHE A 81 -3.38 -0.89 -4.94
C PHE A 81 -3.67 0.60 -4.85
N ALA A 82 -3.77 1.22 -6.01
CA ALA A 82 -4.44 2.48 -6.23
C ALA A 82 -5.54 2.26 -7.27
N ILE A 83 -6.77 2.56 -6.90
CA ILE A 83 -7.96 2.35 -7.71
C ILE A 83 -8.52 3.72 -8.04
N ASP A 84 -8.45 4.09 -9.32
CA ASP A 84 -8.87 5.39 -9.83
C ASP A 84 -10.36 5.32 -10.22
N MET A 85 -11.12 6.31 -9.78
CA MET A 85 -12.55 6.48 -10.03
C MET A 85 -12.82 7.83 -10.70
N GLU A 86 -14.07 8.12 -11.03
CA GLU A 86 -14.45 9.31 -11.78
C GLU A 86 -14.06 10.62 -11.07
N ASN A 87 -14.29 10.71 -9.77
CA ASN A 87 -14.01 11.92 -9.00
C ASN A 87 -13.81 11.64 -7.50
N ALA A 88 -13.41 12.67 -6.77
CA ALA A 88 -13.14 12.60 -5.34
C ALA A 88 -14.37 12.29 -4.48
N GLU A 89 -15.54 12.73 -4.89
CA GLU A 89 -16.80 12.53 -4.15
C GLU A 89 -17.18 11.06 -4.14
N VAL A 90 -17.09 10.41 -5.30
CA VAL A 90 -17.32 8.96 -5.45
C VAL A 90 -16.33 8.17 -4.60
N VAL A 91 -15.04 8.54 -4.65
CA VAL A 91 -14.01 7.89 -3.81
C VAL A 91 -14.32 8.00 -2.34
N GLN A 92 -14.73 9.19 -1.87
CA GLN A 92 -15.07 9.40 -0.46
C GLN A 92 -16.23 8.51 -0.02
N GLN A 93 -17.31 8.47 -0.81
CA GLN A 93 -18.48 7.63 -0.51
C GLN A 93 -18.13 6.14 -0.48
N VAL A 94 -17.34 5.66 -1.44
CA VAL A 94 -16.89 4.25 -1.46
C VAL A 94 -16.02 3.94 -0.24
N VAL A 95 -15.11 4.84 0.14
CA VAL A 95 -14.27 4.64 1.33
C VAL A 95 -15.10 4.62 2.62
N GLU A 96 -16.08 5.50 2.75
CA GLU A 96 -17.00 5.51 3.90
C GLU A 96 -17.83 4.22 3.99
N LYS A 97 -18.41 3.77 2.87
CA LYS A 97 -19.17 2.50 2.82
C LYS A 97 -18.29 1.27 3.08
N ASN A 98 -17.07 1.26 2.56
CA ASN A 98 -16.10 0.21 2.89
C ASN A 98 -15.85 0.15 4.40
N LEU A 99 -15.65 1.30 5.04
CA LEU A 99 -15.42 1.37 6.48
C LEU A 99 -16.64 0.89 7.28
N GLU A 100 -17.86 1.28 6.90
CA GLU A 100 -19.11 0.80 7.50
C GLU A 100 -19.27 -0.72 7.37
N ALA A 101 -18.82 -1.28 6.26
CA ALA A 101 -18.82 -2.72 6.02
C ALA A 101 -17.63 -3.47 6.68
N GLY A 102 -16.75 -2.75 7.41
CA GLY A 102 -15.62 -3.32 8.12
C GLY A 102 -14.33 -3.47 7.30
N LEU A 103 -14.26 -2.86 6.11
CA LEU A 103 -13.07 -2.88 5.27
C LEU A 103 -12.34 -1.53 5.34
N LEU A 104 -11.06 -1.58 5.72
CA LEU A 104 -10.23 -0.38 5.82
C LEU A 104 -9.62 -0.01 4.48
N SER A 105 -10.00 1.13 3.95
CA SER A 105 -9.43 1.74 2.75
C SER A 105 -9.24 3.24 2.95
N PHE A 106 -8.40 3.88 2.13
CA PHE A 106 -8.12 5.31 2.25
C PHE A 106 -7.97 5.97 0.89
N TRP A 107 -8.38 7.23 0.78
CA TRP A 107 -8.06 8.07 -0.37
C TRP A 107 -6.60 8.54 -0.35
N PHE A 108 -6.08 8.95 -1.51
CA PHE A 108 -4.78 9.60 -1.59
C PHE A 108 -4.90 11.12 -1.45
N LEU A 109 -4.05 11.75 -0.64
CA LEU A 109 -4.02 13.21 -0.48
C LEU A 109 -3.63 13.93 -1.77
N SER A 110 -2.71 13.35 -2.54
CA SER A 110 -2.22 13.91 -3.80
C SER A 110 -3.03 13.50 -5.03
N CYS A 111 -3.96 12.55 -4.89
CA CYS A 111 -4.78 12.00 -5.95
C CYS A 111 -6.18 11.68 -5.39
N PRO A 112 -7.03 12.70 -5.17
CA PRO A 112 -8.29 12.52 -4.44
C PRO A 112 -9.32 11.65 -5.17
N TRP A 113 -9.19 11.47 -6.48
CA TRP A 113 -10.00 10.56 -7.29
C TRP A 113 -9.55 9.10 -7.22
N SER A 114 -8.60 8.77 -6.36
CA SER A 114 -8.07 7.43 -6.17
C SER A 114 -8.13 7.01 -4.72
N PHE A 115 -8.52 5.76 -4.44
CA PHE A 115 -8.37 5.17 -3.13
C PHE A 115 -7.39 4.01 -3.15
N ARG A 116 -6.85 3.72 -1.98
CA ARG A 116 -5.87 2.65 -1.79
C ARG A 116 -6.39 1.55 -0.88
N ILE A 117 -5.97 0.34 -1.19
CA ILE A 117 -6.01 -0.82 -0.31
C ILE A 117 -4.62 -1.46 -0.23
N ALA A 118 -4.27 -1.97 0.92
CA ALA A 118 -2.99 -2.60 1.18
C ALA A 118 -3.18 -3.75 2.19
N PRO A 119 -3.77 -4.86 1.76
CA PRO A 119 -3.98 -6.00 2.64
C PRO A 119 -2.65 -6.70 3.00
N PRO A 120 -2.62 -7.52 4.07
CA PRO A 120 -1.43 -8.23 4.47
C PRO A 120 -0.98 -9.25 3.41
N LEU A 121 0.34 -9.46 3.29
CA LEU A 121 0.91 -10.34 2.27
C LEU A 121 0.50 -11.81 2.38
N ASN A 122 0.10 -12.24 3.58
CA ASN A 122 -0.37 -13.60 3.87
C ASN A 122 -1.90 -13.75 3.82
N MET A 123 -2.61 -12.75 3.23
CA MET A 123 -4.05 -12.82 3.01
C MET A 123 -4.43 -14.09 2.26
N THR A 124 -5.45 -14.79 2.74
CA THR A 124 -5.99 -15.97 2.06
C THR A 124 -6.87 -15.59 0.86
N MET A 125 -7.14 -16.55 -0.03
CA MET A 125 -8.05 -16.32 -1.14
C MET A 125 -9.48 -16.02 -0.67
N GLU A 126 -9.94 -16.70 0.39
CA GLU A 126 -11.27 -16.45 0.97
C GLU A 126 -11.41 -15.02 1.51
N GLU A 127 -10.37 -14.53 2.20
CA GLU A 127 -10.34 -13.14 2.69
C GLU A 127 -10.31 -12.14 1.52
N ALA A 128 -9.59 -12.46 0.44
CA ALA A 128 -9.57 -11.63 -0.76
C ALA A 128 -10.94 -11.59 -1.44
N GLU A 129 -11.64 -12.72 -1.55
CA GLU A 129 -13.01 -12.80 -2.08
C GLU A 129 -13.98 -11.97 -1.24
N GLN A 130 -13.91 -12.08 0.08
CA GLN A 130 -14.73 -11.27 0.99
C GLN A 130 -14.45 -9.78 0.85
N GLY A 131 -13.18 -9.39 0.81
CA GLY A 131 -12.77 -7.99 0.62
C GLY A 131 -13.25 -7.41 -0.71
N VAL A 132 -13.09 -8.15 -1.80
CA VAL A 132 -13.59 -7.78 -3.13
C VAL A 132 -15.11 -7.62 -3.13
N ALA A 133 -15.84 -8.55 -2.50
CA ALA A 133 -17.31 -8.47 -2.43
C ALA A 133 -17.79 -7.21 -1.68
N ILE A 134 -17.11 -6.82 -0.59
CA ILE A 134 -17.39 -5.59 0.13
C ILE A 134 -17.15 -4.37 -0.75
N ILE A 135 -16.00 -4.30 -1.44
CA ILE A 135 -15.65 -3.17 -2.29
C ILE A 135 -16.64 -3.02 -3.45
N LEU A 136 -16.96 -4.11 -4.15
CA LEU A 136 -17.93 -4.09 -5.25
C LEU A 136 -19.30 -3.62 -4.78
N LYS A 137 -19.78 -4.12 -3.66
CA LYS A 137 -21.04 -3.68 -3.06
C LYS A 137 -21.01 -2.18 -2.71
N SER A 138 -19.93 -1.69 -2.15
CA SER A 138 -19.77 -0.27 -1.82
C SER A 138 -19.79 0.63 -3.08
N MET A 139 -19.24 0.12 -4.19
CA MET A 139 -19.28 0.78 -5.49
C MET A 139 -20.71 0.79 -6.07
N ASP A 140 -21.39 -0.37 -6.08
CA ASP A 140 -22.78 -0.49 -6.55
C ASP A 140 -23.72 0.46 -5.79
N ASP A 141 -23.60 0.47 -4.46
CA ASP A 141 -24.42 1.34 -3.59
C ASP A 141 -24.13 2.84 -3.78
N THR A 142 -22.98 3.17 -4.38
CA THR A 142 -22.60 4.58 -4.67
C THR A 142 -23.11 5.01 -6.03
N THR A 143 -23.14 4.12 -7.03
CA THR A 143 -23.64 4.39 -8.39
C THR A 143 -25.16 4.42 -8.49
N SER A 144 -25.85 3.83 -7.52
CA SER A 144 -27.31 3.74 -7.52
C SER A 144 -28.02 5.02 -7.02
N LEU A 145 -27.25 6.08 -6.69
CA LEU A 145 -27.73 7.39 -6.23
C LEU A 145 -27.64 8.41 -7.36
#